data_0c14b60d10ac5b0b2dc2c47425ef964c
#
_entry.id   0c14b60d10ac5b0b2dc2c47425ef964c
#
_cell.length_a   1.000
_cell.length_b   1.000
_cell.length_c   1.000
_cell.angle_alpha   90.00
_cell.angle_beta   90.00
_cell.angle_gamma   90.00
#
_symmetry.space_group_name_H-M   'P 1'
#
loop_
_entity.id
_entity.type
_entity.pdbx_description
1 polymer ?
#
loop_
_entity_poly.entity_id
_entity_poly.type
_entity_poly.pdbx_seq_one_letter_code
_entity_poly.pdbx_strand_id
1 'polypeptide(L)'
;MRIGDEVAVRLTGMAHGGAALGRHENRVVFVRHGIPGESVLVEVTGLGPKGRYAEARLLEVLEASPDRREHPWPAADALRTLHPVGGMEYGHIRPERQRLLKADVLREQLVRLGGMDPADPLLEQLTVVDPAALADPAVLAAAGSSERQGHSDPEPSGAHDGWRTRVHFAVDDEGRPGMHPYHEERIIPVERFPLAVREIQDLGLGAGRFPGVSRIDVAAPSAGAGPASRPLILFTAAPDTQDLAQLGRELDAALDACPADVEVSAVLQPARIPGRRGPRPQPIVLRGDDHVVETLPVPRPDRPDAPAPLRFRVGAGGFWQNHRFAPAALTETVRQLADIRPADTVWDLYGGAGLFAALAADQVGAGGTVWSVEGSPVTSEDARHNLAGQGPARTEGSRGAKVIAQRAAVERALTGRPRTGTPDVVVLDPPRDGAGRAVMRRLADCGARRIVYVACDPAALGRDAGFLRAEGWEPTAVRGLDLYPETRHLEAVAVFQPGPDRSR
;
A
#
# COMPACT_ATOMS: atom_id res chain seq x y z
N MET A 1 17.08 -17.38 -30.07
CA MET A 1 15.79 -17.09 -29.42
C MET A 1 15.15 -15.91 -30.10
N ARG A 2 13.91 -16.05 -30.61
CA ARG A 2 13.09 -15.03 -31.32
C ARG A 2 11.74 -14.95 -30.63
N ILE A 3 11.01 -13.89 -30.87
CA ILE A 3 9.63 -13.76 -30.40
C ILE A 3 8.81 -14.87 -31.05
N GLY A 4 7.99 -15.58 -30.28
CA GLY A 4 7.22 -16.74 -30.67
C GLY A 4 7.95 -18.09 -30.49
N ASP A 5 9.25 -18.10 -30.19
CA ASP A 5 9.94 -19.37 -29.89
C ASP A 5 9.43 -19.97 -28.56
N GLU A 6 9.16 -21.27 -28.56
CA GLU A 6 8.86 -22.04 -27.36
C GLU A 6 10.14 -22.70 -26.82
N VAL A 7 10.47 -22.44 -25.56
CA VAL A 7 11.69 -22.94 -24.95
C VAL A 7 11.46 -23.45 -23.53
N ALA A 8 12.17 -24.53 -23.16
CA ALA A 8 12.19 -25.00 -21.76
C ALA A 8 13.23 -24.21 -20.97
N VAL A 9 12.84 -23.75 -19.76
CA VAL A 9 13.68 -22.93 -18.89
C VAL A 9 13.63 -23.44 -17.46
N ARG A 10 14.79 -23.60 -16.82
CA ARG A 10 14.88 -23.82 -15.37
C ARG A 10 14.93 -22.47 -14.67
N LEU A 11 13.99 -22.24 -13.76
CA LEU A 11 13.89 -20.99 -12.98
C LEU A 11 14.75 -21.05 -11.73
N THR A 12 15.54 -20.00 -11.47
CA THR A 12 16.55 -19.99 -10.40
C THR A 12 16.41 -18.87 -9.39
N GLY A 13 15.64 -17.83 -9.68
CA GLY A 13 15.45 -16.67 -8.79
C GLY A 13 14.20 -15.89 -9.11
N MET A 14 13.92 -14.85 -8.32
CA MET A 14 12.81 -13.92 -8.51
C MET A 14 13.35 -12.50 -8.70
N ALA A 15 12.88 -11.81 -9.74
CA ALA A 15 13.25 -10.42 -10.01
C ALA A 15 12.35 -9.44 -9.26
N HIS A 16 12.83 -8.23 -9.02
CA HIS A 16 12.06 -7.10 -8.46
C HIS A 16 10.75 -6.85 -9.19
N GLY A 17 10.54 -7.14 -10.39
CA GLY A 17 9.25 -6.99 -11.11
C GLY A 17 8.27 -8.15 -10.89
N GLY A 18 8.59 -9.17 -10.08
CA GLY A 18 7.75 -10.32 -9.81
C GLY A 18 7.81 -11.40 -10.88
N ALA A 19 8.71 -11.30 -11.86
CA ALA A 19 8.99 -12.36 -12.82
C ALA A 19 10.07 -13.28 -12.25
N ALA A 20 9.89 -14.60 -12.38
CA ALA A 20 10.94 -15.56 -12.10
C ALA A 20 12.06 -15.47 -13.17
N LEU A 21 13.28 -15.78 -12.78
CA LEU A 21 14.48 -15.70 -13.62
C LEU A 21 14.95 -17.10 -13.97
N GLY A 22 15.26 -17.29 -15.24
CA GLY A 22 15.98 -18.47 -15.71
C GLY A 22 17.01 -18.12 -16.78
N ARG A 23 17.71 -19.12 -17.30
CA ARG A 23 18.63 -18.97 -18.42
C ARG A 23 18.36 -20.00 -19.50
N HIS A 24 18.42 -19.53 -20.73
CA HIS A 24 18.40 -20.38 -21.91
C HIS A 24 19.49 -19.89 -22.88
N GLU A 25 20.42 -20.77 -23.28
CA GLU A 25 21.56 -20.42 -24.15
C GLU A 25 22.34 -19.17 -23.67
N ASN A 26 22.68 -19.10 -22.39
CA ASN A 26 23.36 -17.97 -21.74
C ASN A 26 22.56 -16.65 -21.69
N ARG A 27 21.31 -16.62 -22.18
CA ARG A 27 20.45 -15.44 -22.09
C ARG A 27 19.53 -15.55 -20.89
N VAL A 28 19.35 -14.45 -20.19
CA VAL A 28 18.39 -14.34 -19.08
C VAL A 28 16.97 -14.33 -19.67
N VAL A 29 16.07 -15.10 -19.08
CA VAL A 29 14.64 -15.17 -19.44
C VAL A 29 13.83 -14.79 -18.20
N PHE A 30 12.99 -13.81 -18.34
CA PHE A 30 12.03 -13.38 -17.33
C PHE A 30 10.68 -14.06 -17.61
N VAL A 31 10.22 -14.85 -16.66
CA VAL A 31 8.99 -15.64 -16.77
C VAL A 31 7.99 -15.20 -15.69
N ARG A 32 6.87 -14.63 -16.12
CA ARG A 32 5.78 -14.32 -15.19
C ARG A 32 5.05 -15.60 -14.78
N HIS A 33 4.52 -15.61 -13.56
CA HIS A 33 3.79 -16.74 -12.97
C HIS A 33 4.59 -18.05 -12.81
N GLY A 34 5.92 -17.99 -12.93
CA GLY A 34 6.83 -19.07 -12.57
C GLY A 34 7.32 -18.95 -11.13
N ILE A 35 7.82 -20.04 -10.57
CA ILE A 35 8.40 -20.12 -9.23
C ILE A 35 9.87 -20.56 -9.35
N PRO A 36 10.83 -19.94 -8.64
CA PRO A 36 12.20 -20.43 -8.57
C PRO A 36 12.24 -21.90 -8.13
N GLY A 37 12.98 -22.72 -8.87
CA GLY A 37 13.03 -24.17 -8.67
C GLY A 37 12.21 -24.97 -9.68
N GLU A 38 11.36 -24.34 -10.49
CA GLU A 38 10.58 -25.02 -11.53
C GLU A 38 11.34 -25.18 -12.84
N SER A 39 10.98 -26.23 -13.61
CA SER A 39 11.24 -26.34 -15.04
C SER A 39 9.93 -26.04 -15.78
N VAL A 40 9.97 -25.10 -16.71
CA VAL A 40 8.77 -24.60 -17.39
C VAL A 40 8.98 -24.51 -18.89
N LEU A 41 7.91 -24.74 -19.66
CA LEU A 41 7.83 -24.39 -21.07
C LEU A 41 7.26 -22.97 -21.20
N VAL A 42 7.92 -22.13 -21.95
CA VAL A 42 7.55 -20.73 -22.11
C VAL A 42 7.58 -20.30 -23.56
N GLU A 43 6.72 -19.36 -23.92
CA GLU A 43 6.76 -18.64 -25.21
C GLU A 43 7.46 -17.31 -25.01
N VAL A 44 8.44 -17.00 -25.86
CA VAL A 44 9.13 -15.69 -25.87
C VAL A 44 8.19 -14.63 -26.41
N THR A 45 7.84 -13.65 -25.57
CA THR A 45 6.92 -12.54 -25.91
C THR A 45 7.64 -11.24 -26.22
N GLY A 46 8.89 -11.08 -25.76
CA GLY A 46 9.67 -9.87 -25.95
C GLY A 46 11.17 -10.09 -25.83
N LEU A 47 11.93 -9.17 -26.42
CA LEU A 47 13.39 -9.15 -26.30
C LEU A 47 13.83 -7.78 -25.78
N GLY A 48 14.67 -7.78 -24.76
CA GLY A 48 15.29 -6.56 -24.25
C GLY A 48 16.28 -5.94 -25.23
N PRO A 49 16.78 -4.72 -24.94
CA PRO A 49 17.71 -4.00 -25.79
C PRO A 49 18.91 -4.85 -26.22
N LYS A 50 19.19 -4.90 -27.53
CA LYS A 50 20.24 -5.74 -28.13
C LYS A 50 20.13 -7.24 -27.78
N GLY A 51 18.92 -7.73 -27.44
CA GLY A 51 18.68 -9.14 -27.11
C GLY A 51 19.39 -9.63 -25.85
N ARG A 52 19.69 -8.75 -24.89
CA ARG A 52 20.38 -9.12 -23.64
C ARG A 52 19.56 -10.01 -22.73
N TYR A 53 18.24 -9.92 -22.79
CA TYR A 53 17.30 -10.76 -22.06
C TYR A 53 16.07 -11.02 -22.93
N ALA A 54 15.27 -11.97 -22.52
CA ALA A 54 13.96 -12.24 -23.08
C ALA A 54 12.88 -12.13 -22.01
N GLU A 55 11.71 -11.68 -22.39
CA GLU A 55 10.48 -11.77 -21.62
C GLU A 55 9.66 -12.94 -22.19
N ALA A 56 9.07 -13.75 -21.32
CA ALA A 56 8.38 -14.93 -21.74
C ALA A 56 7.12 -15.18 -20.94
N ARG A 57 6.12 -15.72 -21.59
CA ARG A 57 4.86 -16.17 -21.01
C ARG A 57 4.94 -17.65 -20.67
N LEU A 58 4.47 -18.03 -19.49
CA LEU A 58 4.35 -19.41 -19.07
C LEU A 58 3.28 -20.12 -19.90
N LEU A 59 3.65 -21.26 -20.50
CA LEU A 59 2.74 -22.15 -21.22
C LEU A 59 2.41 -23.39 -20.38
N GLU A 60 3.43 -24.00 -19.79
CA GLU A 60 3.29 -25.25 -19.06
C GLU A 60 4.34 -25.34 -17.95
N VAL A 61 3.98 -25.98 -16.84
CA VAL A 61 4.91 -26.34 -15.76
C VAL A 61 5.32 -27.79 -15.93
N LEU A 62 6.55 -28.04 -16.39
CA LEU A 62 7.10 -29.35 -16.63
C LEU A 62 7.48 -30.10 -15.34
N GLU A 63 8.12 -29.34 -14.42
CA GLU A 63 8.47 -29.79 -13.06
C GLU A 63 8.05 -28.72 -12.07
N ALA A 64 7.02 -28.99 -11.27
CA ALA A 64 6.47 -28.03 -10.33
C ALA A 64 7.33 -27.90 -9.07
N SER A 65 7.39 -26.68 -8.52
CA SER A 65 7.87 -26.44 -7.16
C SER A 65 6.89 -27.04 -6.14
N PRO A 66 7.35 -27.55 -4.99
CA PRO A 66 6.48 -27.95 -3.88
C PRO A 66 5.67 -26.75 -3.32
N ASP A 67 6.09 -25.53 -3.62
CA ASP A 67 5.41 -24.30 -3.20
C ASP A 67 4.32 -23.85 -4.18
N ARG A 68 4.15 -24.54 -5.32
CA ARG A 68 3.06 -24.26 -6.25
C ARG A 68 1.74 -24.79 -5.69
N ARG A 69 0.70 -23.96 -5.80
CA ARG A 69 -0.69 -24.32 -5.49
C ARG A 69 -1.61 -23.96 -6.64
N GLU A 70 -2.82 -24.47 -6.63
CA GLU A 70 -3.87 -23.98 -7.52
C GLU A 70 -4.14 -22.49 -7.23
N HIS A 71 -4.28 -21.72 -8.32
CA HIS A 71 -4.54 -20.29 -8.20
C HIS A 71 -5.97 -20.08 -7.71
N PRO A 72 -6.20 -19.36 -6.57
CA PRO A 72 -7.54 -19.24 -5.98
C PRO A 72 -8.50 -18.35 -6.79
N TRP A 73 -7.98 -17.62 -7.77
CA TRP A 73 -8.78 -16.77 -8.67
C TRP A 73 -8.54 -17.15 -10.14
N PRO A 74 -9.48 -17.91 -10.78
CA PRO A 74 -9.30 -18.38 -12.16
C PRO A 74 -9.08 -17.26 -13.19
N ALA A 75 -9.67 -16.06 -12.98
CA ALA A 75 -9.48 -14.93 -13.87
C ALA A 75 -8.05 -14.34 -13.83
N ALA A 76 -7.27 -14.62 -12.79
CA ALA A 76 -5.88 -14.21 -12.64
C ALA A 76 -4.87 -15.36 -12.90
N ASP A 77 -5.33 -16.56 -13.22
CA ASP A 77 -4.48 -17.73 -13.46
C ASP A 77 -3.96 -17.75 -14.91
N ALA A 78 -2.67 -17.51 -15.07
CA ALA A 78 -2.00 -17.52 -16.39
C ALA A 78 -2.02 -18.89 -17.11
N LEU A 79 -2.26 -20.00 -16.40
CA LEU A 79 -2.42 -21.31 -17.01
C LEU A 79 -3.85 -21.56 -17.52
N ARG A 80 -4.81 -20.72 -17.10
CA ARG A 80 -6.23 -20.84 -17.50
C ARG A 80 -6.67 -19.76 -18.48
N THR A 81 -5.99 -18.61 -18.50
CA THR A 81 -6.34 -17.49 -19.38
C THR A 81 -5.11 -16.84 -20.00
N LEU A 82 -5.25 -16.38 -21.25
CA LEU A 82 -4.22 -15.64 -21.97
C LEU A 82 -4.06 -14.21 -21.44
N HIS A 83 -5.09 -13.69 -20.79
CA HIS A 83 -5.16 -12.31 -20.27
C HIS A 83 -5.50 -12.33 -18.77
N PRO A 84 -4.58 -12.84 -17.90
CA PRO A 84 -4.83 -12.89 -16.48
C PRO A 84 -4.97 -11.46 -15.92
N VAL A 85 -6.05 -11.24 -15.18
CA VAL A 85 -6.25 -9.95 -14.50
C VAL A 85 -5.13 -9.71 -13.48
N GLY A 86 -4.71 -8.44 -13.35
CA GLY A 86 -3.69 -8.06 -12.38
C GLY A 86 -4.18 -8.05 -10.94
N GLY A 87 -3.22 -7.93 -10.01
CA GLY A 87 -3.49 -7.76 -8.58
C GLY A 87 -3.38 -9.04 -7.74
N MET A 88 -3.10 -10.19 -8.36
CA MET A 88 -2.93 -11.47 -7.68
C MET A 88 -1.83 -12.35 -8.34
N GLU A 89 -0.74 -11.69 -8.73
CA GLU A 89 0.33 -12.31 -9.55
C GLU A 89 1.05 -13.46 -8.85
N TYR A 90 0.97 -13.56 -7.52
CA TYR A 90 1.55 -14.64 -6.70
C TYR A 90 0.52 -15.64 -6.19
N GLY A 91 -0.73 -15.58 -6.64
CA GLY A 91 -1.80 -16.47 -6.20
C GLY A 91 -1.49 -17.97 -6.36
N HIS A 92 -0.63 -18.32 -7.31
CA HIS A 92 -0.15 -19.69 -7.56
C HIS A 92 0.97 -20.13 -6.60
N ILE A 93 1.46 -19.27 -5.70
CA ILE A 93 2.56 -19.53 -4.75
C ILE A 93 1.99 -19.65 -3.34
N ARG A 94 2.49 -20.59 -2.53
CA ARG A 94 2.14 -20.68 -1.10
C ARG A 94 2.55 -19.42 -0.34
N PRO A 95 1.73 -18.90 0.60
CA PRO A 95 2.00 -17.62 1.28
C PRO A 95 3.37 -17.54 1.99
N GLU A 96 3.81 -18.63 2.61
CA GLU A 96 5.12 -18.71 3.26
C GLU A 96 6.25 -18.47 2.25
N ARG A 97 6.13 -19.07 1.06
CA ARG A 97 7.12 -18.91 -0.02
C ARG A 97 7.07 -17.51 -0.61
N GLN A 98 5.88 -16.90 -0.74
CA GLN A 98 5.78 -15.50 -1.18
C GLN A 98 6.61 -14.57 -0.30
N ARG A 99 6.53 -14.70 1.05
CA ARG A 99 7.31 -13.88 1.99
C ARG A 99 8.82 -14.09 1.85
N LEU A 100 9.27 -15.33 1.65
CA LEU A 100 10.68 -15.62 1.40
C LEU A 100 11.18 -14.98 0.10
N LEU A 101 10.43 -15.10 -0.99
CA LEU A 101 10.77 -14.48 -2.28
C LEU A 101 10.81 -12.94 -2.18
N LYS A 102 9.89 -12.34 -1.45
CA LYS A 102 9.88 -10.89 -1.19
C LYS A 102 11.11 -10.46 -0.36
N ALA A 103 11.51 -11.25 0.64
CA ALA A 103 12.72 -11.00 1.41
C ALA A 103 13.98 -11.09 0.54
N ASP A 104 14.05 -12.09 -0.36
CA ASP A 104 15.17 -12.24 -1.29
C ASP A 104 15.30 -11.05 -2.24
N VAL A 105 14.15 -10.58 -2.78
CA VAL A 105 14.11 -9.38 -3.64
C VAL A 105 14.57 -8.13 -2.87
N LEU A 106 14.09 -7.93 -1.64
CA LEU A 106 14.50 -6.78 -0.82
C LEU A 106 16.01 -6.82 -0.53
N ARG A 107 16.52 -7.97 -0.15
CA ARG A 107 17.96 -8.20 0.10
C ARG A 107 18.78 -7.87 -1.15
N GLU A 108 18.38 -8.39 -2.32
CA GLU A 108 19.06 -8.10 -3.59
C GLU A 108 19.11 -6.60 -3.89
N GLN A 109 18.01 -5.87 -3.68
CA GLN A 109 17.98 -4.44 -3.96
C GLN A 109 18.86 -3.63 -2.98
N LEU A 110 18.89 -3.98 -1.70
CA LEU A 110 19.76 -3.34 -0.71
C LEU A 110 21.25 -3.59 -1.02
N VAL A 111 21.61 -4.78 -1.48
CA VAL A 111 22.98 -5.06 -1.93
C VAL A 111 23.29 -4.29 -3.21
N ARG A 112 22.47 -4.47 -4.25
CA ARG A 112 22.79 -3.99 -5.60
C ARG A 112 22.70 -2.48 -5.74
N LEU A 113 21.69 -1.84 -5.15
CA LEU A 113 21.43 -0.41 -5.24
C LEU A 113 21.85 0.35 -3.98
N GLY A 114 21.70 -0.27 -2.81
CA GLY A 114 22.07 0.29 -1.52
C GLY A 114 23.58 0.15 -1.22
N GLY A 115 24.31 -0.69 -1.95
CA GLY A 115 25.73 -0.95 -1.75
C GLY A 115 26.04 -1.63 -0.40
N MET A 116 25.08 -2.33 0.20
CA MET A 116 25.31 -3.11 1.42
C MET A 116 26.17 -4.34 1.11
N ASP A 117 26.98 -4.75 2.08
CA ASP A 117 27.72 -6.00 1.98
C ASP A 117 26.73 -7.18 1.97
N PRO A 118 26.82 -8.12 1.01
CA PRO A 118 25.99 -9.32 1.03
C PRO A 118 26.05 -10.13 2.33
N ALA A 119 27.17 -10.06 3.06
CA ALA A 119 27.39 -10.71 4.35
C ALA A 119 26.98 -9.84 5.56
N ASP A 120 26.31 -8.71 5.34
CA ASP A 120 25.85 -7.84 6.44
C ASP A 120 24.84 -8.60 7.31
N PRO A 121 25.02 -8.68 8.64
CA PRO A 121 24.11 -9.37 9.54
C PRO A 121 22.66 -8.87 9.47
N LEU A 122 22.43 -7.60 9.11
CA LEU A 122 21.09 -7.07 8.88
C LEU A 122 20.38 -7.78 7.73
N LEU A 123 21.13 -8.13 6.67
CA LEU A 123 20.57 -8.83 5.52
C LEU A 123 20.32 -10.31 5.82
N GLU A 124 21.14 -10.95 6.65
CA GLU A 124 20.90 -12.32 7.10
C GLU A 124 19.62 -12.44 7.95
N GLN A 125 19.38 -11.45 8.82
CA GLN A 125 18.20 -11.40 9.71
C GLN A 125 16.96 -10.82 9.04
N LEU A 126 17.06 -10.33 7.80
CA LEU A 126 15.97 -9.71 7.09
C LEU A 126 14.83 -10.71 6.84
N THR A 127 13.67 -10.40 7.37
CA THR A 127 12.45 -11.19 7.22
C THR A 127 11.30 -10.32 6.71
N VAL A 128 10.31 -10.97 6.09
CA VAL A 128 9.03 -10.36 5.73
C VAL A 128 7.97 -10.99 6.63
N VAL A 129 7.39 -10.18 7.49
CA VAL A 129 6.42 -10.63 8.49
C VAL A 129 4.99 -10.44 8.03
N ASP A 130 4.10 -11.29 8.51
CA ASP A 130 2.66 -11.11 8.34
C ASP A 130 2.20 -9.92 9.19
N PRO A 131 1.48 -8.94 8.63
CA PRO A 131 1.03 -7.78 9.38
C PRO A 131 0.09 -8.13 10.55
N ALA A 132 -0.64 -9.23 10.49
CA ALA A 132 -1.46 -9.70 11.60
C ALA A 132 -0.64 -10.03 12.84
N ALA A 133 0.61 -10.50 12.68
CA ALA A 133 1.50 -10.80 13.81
C ALA A 133 1.97 -9.54 14.57
N LEU A 134 1.79 -8.36 14.00
CA LEU A 134 2.15 -7.06 14.60
C LEU A 134 0.92 -6.24 15.03
N ALA A 135 -0.28 -6.69 14.68
CA ALA A 135 -1.49 -6.01 15.09
C ALA A 135 -1.82 -6.29 16.57
N ASP A 136 -2.31 -5.26 17.26
CA ASP A 136 -2.80 -5.40 18.62
C ASP A 136 -3.90 -6.48 18.70
N PRO A 137 -3.94 -7.34 19.73
CA PRO A 137 -5.00 -8.34 19.89
C PRO A 137 -6.42 -7.77 19.81
N ALA A 138 -6.65 -6.50 20.23
CA ALA A 138 -7.93 -5.84 20.10
C ALA A 138 -8.29 -5.55 18.63
N VAL A 139 -7.31 -5.22 17.77
CA VAL A 139 -7.49 -5.05 16.33
C VAL A 139 -7.81 -6.38 15.66
N LEU A 140 -7.14 -7.46 16.08
CA LEU A 140 -7.42 -8.82 15.57
C LEU A 140 -8.81 -9.28 15.97
N ALA A 141 -9.21 -9.07 17.23
CA ALA A 141 -10.54 -9.41 17.72
C ALA A 141 -11.64 -8.65 16.98
N ALA A 142 -11.44 -7.36 16.71
CA ALA A 142 -12.37 -6.55 15.94
C ALA A 142 -12.49 -7.05 14.48
N ALA A 143 -11.41 -7.54 13.89
CA ALA A 143 -11.41 -8.14 12.56
C ALA A 143 -12.14 -9.49 12.51
N GLY A 144 -12.01 -10.34 13.56
CA GLY A 144 -12.70 -11.62 13.67
C GLY A 144 -14.18 -11.51 14.05
N SER A 145 -14.58 -10.43 14.72
CA SER A 145 -15.99 -10.22 15.11
C SER A 145 -16.90 -9.82 13.92
N SER A 146 -16.36 -9.58 12.75
CA SER A 146 -17.14 -9.45 11.50
C SER A 146 -17.61 -10.81 10.94
N GLU A 147 -17.24 -11.93 11.56
CA GLU A 147 -17.89 -13.23 11.35
C GLU A 147 -19.32 -13.17 11.93
N ARG A 148 -20.26 -12.64 11.16
CA ARG A 148 -21.68 -12.77 11.47
C ARG A 148 -22.03 -14.24 11.43
N GLN A 149 -22.50 -14.76 12.58
CA GLN A 149 -23.10 -16.06 12.71
C GLN A 149 -24.19 -16.28 11.68
N GLY A 150 -24.00 -17.23 10.79
CA GLY A 150 -25.07 -17.74 9.95
C GLY A 150 -24.78 -17.85 8.46
N HIS A 151 -23.84 -18.69 8.09
CA HIS A 151 -23.93 -19.58 6.92
C HIS A 151 -22.88 -20.67 7.11
N SER A 152 -23.38 -21.84 7.49
CA SER A 152 -22.62 -23.06 7.65
C SER A 152 -22.44 -23.73 6.29
N ASP A 153 -21.44 -23.34 5.54
CA ASP A 153 -20.82 -24.19 4.54
C ASP A 153 -19.30 -24.00 4.66
N PRO A 154 -18.56 -25.00 5.13
CA PRO A 154 -17.11 -24.97 5.08
C PRO A 154 -16.69 -25.15 3.63
N GLU A 155 -16.42 -24.07 2.91
CA GLU A 155 -15.62 -24.16 1.71
C GLU A 155 -14.24 -24.74 2.08
N PRO A 156 -13.80 -25.82 1.42
CA PRO A 156 -12.53 -26.47 1.70
C PRO A 156 -11.41 -25.74 0.99
N SER A 157 -10.98 -24.64 1.52
CA SER A 157 -9.66 -24.08 1.24
C SER A 157 -9.48 -22.87 2.15
N GLY A 158 -8.30 -22.73 2.78
CA GLY A 158 -7.89 -21.54 3.49
C GLY A 158 -7.95 -20.28 2.63
N ALA A 159 -9.15 -19.90 2.24
CA ALA A 159 -9.46 -18.64 1.63
C ALA A 159 -9.22 -17.60 2.72
N HIS A 160 -8.13 -16.88 2.61
CA HIS A 160 -7.90 -15.67 3.37
C HIS A 160 -9.14 -14.79 3.21
N ASP A 161 -9.85 -14.50 4.29
CA ASP A 161 -10.76 -13.35 4.32
C ASP A 161 -9.98 -12.19 3.70
N GLY A 162 -10.54 -11.54 2.67
CA GLY A 162 -9.79 -10.56 1.90
C GLY A 162 -9.12 -9.53 2.80
N TRP A 163 -7.95 -9.11 2.44
CA TRP A 163 -7.16 -8.17 3.21
C TRP A 163 -7.27 -6.72 2.73
N ARG A 164 -7.73 -6.54 1.48
CA ARG A 164 -7.66 -5.27 0.77
C ARG A 164 -8.88 -4.41 1.05
N THR A 165 -8.66 -3.29 1.72
CA THR A 165 -9.70 -2.33 2.10
C THR A 165 -9.97 -1.26 1.04
N ARG A 166 -9.13 -1.15 0.01
CA ARG A 166 -9.30 -0.19 -1.08
C ARG A 166 -9.13 -0.87 -2.42
N VAL A 167 -10.17 -0.83 -3.22
CA VAL A 167 -10.25 -1.47 -4.54
C VAL A 167 -10.70 -0.44 -5.56
N HIS A 168 -10.26 -0.58 -6.79
CA HIS A 168 -10.82 0.16 -7.90
C HIS A 168 -11.15 -0.77 -9.06
N PHE A 169 -12.24 -0.47 -9.73
CA PHE A 169 -12.66 -1.13 -10.96
C PHE A 169 -12.66 -0.09 -12.09
N ALA A 170 -12.14 -0.47 -13.24
CA ALA A 170 -12.47 0.20 -14.48
C ALA A 170 -13.88 -0.23 -14.91
N VAL A 171 -14.60 0.62 -15.62
CA VAL A 171 -15.94 0.29 -16.14
C VAL A 171 -15.86 0.27 -17.66
N ASP A 172 -16.33 -0.80 -18.26
CA ASP A 172 -16.33 -0.94 -19.72
C ASP A 172 -17.49 -0.19 -20.39
N ASP A 173 -17.54 -0.21 -21.71
CA ASP A 173 -18.56 0.51 -22.49
C ASP A 173 -19.98 0.01 -22.26
N GLU A 174 -20.15 -1.23 -21.74
CA GLU A 174 -21.45 -1.77 -21.33
C GLU A 174 -21.79 -1.49 -19.87
N GLY A 175 -20.97 -0.70 -19.20
CA GLY A 175 -21.13 -0.31 -17.79
C GLY A 175 -20.74 -1.40 -16.78
N ARG A 176 -20.01 -2.44 -17.19
CA ARG A 176 -19.58 -3.55 -16.31
C ARG A 176 -18.29 -3.21 -15.59
N PRO A 177 -18.22 -3.36 -14.27
CA PRO A 177 -16.97 -3.24 -13.52
C PRO A 177 -16.00 -4.36 -13.88
N GLY A 178 -14.72 -4.01 -14.02
CA GLY A 178 -13.70 -4.97 -14.38
C GLY A 178 -12.30 -4.49 -14.01
N MET A 179 -11.31 -5.30 -14.37
CA MET A 179 -9.91 -5.05 -14.09
C MET A 179 -9.07 -5.21 -15.36
N HIS A 180 -7.92 -4.54 -15.38
CA HIS A 180 -6.98 -4.66 -16.48
C HIS A 180 -6.03 -5.84 -16.28
N PRO A 181 -5.75 -6.62 -17.34
CA PRO A 181 -4.57 -7.46 -17.37
C PRO A 181 -3.29 -6.62 -17.28
N TYR A 182 -2.18 -7.27 -17.00
CA TYR A 182 -0.91 -6.60 -16.86
C TYR A 182 -0.48 -5.92 -18.18
N HIS A 183 -0.29 -4.60 -18.15
CA HIS A 183 0.07 -3.76 -19.30
C HIS A 183 -0.89 -3.80 -20.49
N GLU A 184 -2.14 -4.14 -20.28
CA GLU A 184 -3.19 -4.06 -21.29
C GLU A 184 -4.24 -3.00 -20.92
N GLU A 185 -4.82 -2.34 -21.93
CA GLU A 185 -5.93 -1.39 -21.73
C GLU A 185 -7.30 -2.09 -21.67
N ARG A 186 -7.36 -3.36 -22.08
CA ARG A 186 -8.58 -4.16 -22.04
C ARG A 186 -9.14 -4.24 -20.62
N ILE A 187 -10.45 -4.12 -20.49
CA ILE A 187 -11.16 -4.36 -19.24
C ILE A 187 -11.73 -5.79 -19.29
N ILE A 188 -11.38 -6.59 -18.30
CA ILE A 188 -11.96 -7.92 -18.07
C ILE A 188 -13.00 -7.76 -16.97
N PRO A 189 -14.30 -7.94 -17.27
CA PRO A 189 -15.35 -7.89 -16.25
C PRO A 189 -15.10 -8.90 -15.15
N VAL A 190 -15.27 -8.47 -13.90
CA VAL A 190 -15.09 -9.33 -12.72
C VAL A 190 -16.27 -9.19 -11.77
N GLU A 191 -16.90 -10.30 -11.42
CA GLU A 191 -18.02 -10.31 -10.48
C GLU A 191 -17.55 -10.21 -9.02
N ARG A 192 -16.38 -10.80 -8.73
CA ARG A 192 -15.79 -10.82 -7.39
C ARG A 192 -14.30 -10.50 -7.47
N PHE A 193 -13.81 -9.83 -6.44
CA PHE A 193 -12.39 -9.57 -6.23
C PHE A 193 -11.93 -10.23 -4.93
N PRO A 194 -11.32 -11.43 -4.99
CA PRO A 194 -11.05 -12.26 -3.80
C PRO A 194 -10.17 -11.59 -2.75
N LEU A 195 -9.33 -10.62 -3.13
CA LEU A 195 -8.48 -9.91 -2.18
C LEU A 195 -9.21 -8.80 -1.41
N ALA A 196 -10.40 -8.36 -1.86
CA ALA A 196 -11.16 -7.35 -1.15
C ALA A 196 -11.68 -7.90 0.18
N VAL A 197 -11.72 -7.05 1.20
CA VAL A 197 -12.40 -7.39 2.46
C VAL A 197 -13.88 -7.65 2.22
N ARG A 198 -14.50 -8.42 3.12
CA ARG A 198 -15.88 -8.85 2.99
C ARG A 198 -16.85 -7.68 2.79
N GLU A 199 -16.61 -6.59 3.52
CA GLU A 199 -17.42 -5.36 3.44
C GLU A 199 -17.49 -4.78 2.02
N ILE A 200 -16.45 -4.96 1.19
CA ILE A 200 -16.46 -4.57 -0.22
C ILE A 200 -17.11 -5.64 -1.10
N GLN A 201 -16.87 -6.91 -0.82
CA GLN A 201 -17.44 -8.01 -1.60
C GLN A 201 -18.97 -8.06 -1.45
N ASP A 202 -19.49 -7.82 -0.24
CA ASP A 202 -20.92 -7.82 0.08
C ASP A 202 -21.69 -6.68 -0.62
N LEU A 203 -21.01 -5.63 -1.10
CA LEU A 203 -21.64 -4.59 -1.93
C LEU A 203 -22.13 -5.10 -3.28
N GLY A 204 -21.63 -6.25 -3.76
CA GLY A 204 -22.08 -6.87 -5.00
C GLY A 204 -21.84 -6.06 -6.29
N LEU A 205 -20.94 -5.05 -6.24
CA LEU A 205 -20.73 -4.10 -7.35
C LEU A 205 -20.33 -4.78 -8.66
N GLY A 206 -19.61 -5.91 -8.61
CA GLY A 206 -19.17 -6.64 -9.81
C GLY A 206 -20.31 -7.21 -10.64
N ALA A 207 -21.47 -7.49 -10.03
CA ALA A 207 -22.69 -7.92 -10.74
C ALA A 207 -23.52 -6.75 -11.26
N GLY A 208 -23.23 -5.52 -10.83
CA GLY A 208 -23.94 -4.30 -11.21
C GLY A 208 -23.60 -3.80 -12.62
N ARG A 209 -24.36 -2.80 -13.06
CA ARG A 209 -24.08 -2.06 -14.29
C ARG A 209 -24.17 -0.56 -14.00
N PHE A 210 -23.16 0.16 -14.45
CA PHE A 210 -22.95 1.58 -14.14
C PHE A 210 -22.69 2.39 -15.43
N PRO A 211 -23.67 2.51 -16.34
CA PRO A 211 -23.50 3.31 -17.55
C PRO A 211 -23.20 4.77 -17.20
N GLY A 212 -22.33 5.42 -17.96
CA GLY A 212 -21.90 6.79 -17.67
C GLY A 212 -20.84 6.93 -16.57
N VAL A 213 -20.34 5.80 -16.03
CA VAL A 213 -19.21 5.74 -15.08
C VAL A 213 -18.00 5.17 -15.80
N SER A 214 -16.82 5.75 -15.60
CA SER A 214 -15.55 5.24 -16.13
C SER A 214 -14.73 4.46 -15.10
N ARG A 215 -14.96 4.72 -13.80
CA ARG A 215 -14.21 4.10 -12.71
C ARG A 215 -15.03 4.10 -11.42
N ILE A 216 -14.88 3.03 -10.66
CA ILE A 216 -15.45 2.88 -9.32
C ILE A 216 -14.29 2.62 -8.35
N ASP A 217 -14.09 3.51 -7.38
CA ASP A 217 -13.18 3.29 -6.25
C ASP A 217 -14.02 2.97 -5.01
N VAL A 218 -13.61 1.95 -4.28
CA VAL A 218 -14.29 1.53 -3.04
C VAL A 218 -13.28 1.52 -1.91
N ALA A 219 -13.66 2.11 -0.80
CA ALA A 219 -12.88 2.15 0.43
C ALA A 219 -13.70 1.59 1.58
N ALA A 220 -13.26 0.49 2.17
CA ALA A 220 -13.78 -0.01 3.44
C ALA A 220 -12.87 0.44 4.59
N PRO A 221 -13.39 0.58 5.81
CA PRO A 221 -12.58 0.85 6.99
C PRO A 221 -11.56 -0.25 7.26
N SER A 222 -10.42 0.13 7.83
CA SER A 222 -9.42 -0.83 8.33
C SER A 222 -9.94 -1.59 9.56
N ALA A 223 -9.29 -2.70 9.90
CA ALA A 223 -9.63 -3.46 11.10
C ALA A 223 -9.52 -2.59 12.36
N GLY A 224 -10.53 -2.67 13.22
CA GLY A 224 -10.62 -1.87 14.45
C GLY A 224 -11.37 -0.54 14.31
N ALA A 225 -11.87 -0.19 13.11
CA ALA A 225 -12.57 1.07 12.88
C ALA A 225 -13.91 1.23 13.62
N GLY A 226 -14.49 0.12 14.08
CA GLY A 226 -15.76 0.12 14.83
C GLY A 226 -17.00 0.24 13.95
N PRO A 227 -18.20 0.04 14.54
CA PRO A 227 -19.44 -0.10 13.77
C PRO A 227 -19.98 1.20 13.16
N ALA A 228 -19.46 2.35 13.55
CA ALA A 228 -19.87 3.64 12.98
C ALA A 228 -19.19 3.98 11.64
N SER A 229 -18.19 3.18 11.23
CA SER A 229 -17.47 3.39 9.97
C SER A 229 -18.16 2.63 8.85
N ARG A 230 -18.42 3.32 7.74
CA ARG A 230 -19.12 2.77 6.57
C ARG A 230 -18.18 2.69 5.38
N PRO A 231 -18.31 1.69 4.49
CA PRO A 231 -17.67 1.74 3.19
C PRO A 231 -18.09 2.97 2.39
N LEU A 232 -17.15 3.47 1.59
CA LEU A 232 -17.37 4.62 0.71
C LEU A 232 -17.13 4.20 -0.74
N ILE A 233 -18.09 4.49 -1.61
CA ILE A 233 -17.97 4.31 -3.05
C ILE A 233 -17.78 5.67 -3.71
N LEU A 234 -16.72 5.79 -4.50
CA LEU A 234 -16.47 6.95 -5.35
C LEU A 234 -16.66 6.54 -6.82
N PHE A 235 -17.75 6.98 -7.41
CA PHE A 235 -17.99 6.86 -8.84
C PHE A 235 -17.34 8.02 -9.57
N THR A 236 -16.53 7.73 -10.59
CA THR A 236 -16.02 8.75 -11.51
C THR A 236 -16.82 8.71 -12.80
N ALA A 237 -17.47 9.81 -13.13
CA ALA A 237 -18.26 9.92 -14.36
C ALA A 237 -17.38 9.69 -15.61
N ALA A 238 -17.96 9.14 -16.66
CA ALA A 238 -17.30 9.06 -17.97
C ALA A 238 -17.15 10.49 -18.57
N PRO A 239 -16.09 10.73 -19.38
CA PRO A 239 -15.80 12.08 -19.92
C PRO A 239 -16.91 12.71 -20.74
N ASP A 240 -17.76 11.89 -21.35
CA ASP A 240 -18.90 12.27 -22.22
C ASP A 240 -20.23 12.44 -21.48
N THR A 241 -20.26 12.17 -20.17
CA THR A 241 -21.46 12.33 -19.34
C THR A 241 -21.87 13.80 -19.23
N GLN A 242 -23.04 14.13 -19.74
CA GLN A 242 -23.55 15.51 -19.79
C GLN A 242 -24.46 15.85 -18.61
N ASP A 243 -25.33 14.94 -18.17
CA ASP A 243 -26.25 15.14 -17.06
C ASP A 243 -25.80 14.39 -15.79
N LEU A 244 -24.95 15.06 -15.01
CA LEU A 244 -24.45 14.53 -13.73
C LEU A 244 -25.55 14.39 -12.67
N ALA A 245 -26.62 15.18 -12.77
CA ALA A 245 -27.72 15.11 -11.81
C ALA A 245 -28.58 13.86 -12.08
N GLN A 246 -28.81 13.52 -13.34
CA GLN A 246 -29.47 12.28 -13.72
C GLN A 246 -28.60 11.08 -13.34
N LEU A 247 -27.33 11.07 -13.74
CA LEU A 247 -26.40 10.00 -13.36
C LEU A 247 -26.37 9.79 -11.85
N GLY A 248 -26.32 10.88 -11.06
CA GLY A 248 -26.32 10.79 -9.59
C GLY A 248 -27.56 10.09 -9.04
N ARG A 249 -28.76 10.38 -9.57
CA ARG A 249 -30.01 9.71 -9.16
C ARG A 249 -30.01 8.22 -9.54
N GLU A 250 -29.52 7.88 -10.73
CA GLU A 250 -29.44 6.50 -11.21
C GLU A 250 -28.47 5.66 -10.35
N LEU A 251 -27.31 6.24 -9.99
CA LEU A 251 -26.33 5.60 -9.12
C LEU A 251 -26.86 5.43 -7.70
N ASP A 252 -27.52 6.44 -7.12
CA ASP A 252 -28.11 6.32 -5.79
C ASP A 252 -29.19 5.24 -5.75
N ALA A 253 -30.04 5.16 -6.78
CA ALA A 253 -31.05 4.10 -6.91
C ALA A 253 -30.39 2.70 -7.12
N ALA A 254 -29.28 2.61 -7.84
CA ALA A 254 -28.56 1.34 -8.02
C ALA A 254 -28.00 0.81 -6.70
N LEU A 255 -27.68 1.67 -5.74
CA LEU A 255 -27.22 1.27 -4.41
C LEU A 255 -28.30 0.63 -3.54
N ASP A 256 -29.58 0.77 -3.89
CA ASP A 256 -30.68 0.08 -3.20
C ASP A 256 -30.68 -1.45 -3.45
N ALA A 257 -29.90 -1.91 -4.44
CA ALA A 257 -29.62 -3.32 -4.65
C ALA A 257 -28.56 -3.91 -3.68
N CYS A 258 -27.83 -3.07 -2.95
CA CYS A 258 -26.95 -3.53 -1.88
C CYS A 258 -27.77 -4.18 -0.75
N PRO A 259 -27.22 -5.18 -0.03
CA PRO A 259 -27.93 -5.79 1.11
C PRO A 259 -28.40 -4.74 2.11
N ALA A 260 -29.62 -4.87 2.61
CA ALA A 260 -30.27 -3.87 3.46
C ALA A 260 -29.57 -3.62 4.80
N ASP A 261 -28.70 -4.52 5.22
CA ASP A 261 -27.86 -4.43 6.43
C ASP A 261 -26.49 -3.77 6.17
N VAL A 262 -26.16 -3.43 4.92
CA VAL A 262 -24.91 -2.75 4.54
C VAL A 262 -25.18 -1.26 4.32
N GLU A 263 -24.85 -0.46 5.35
CA GLU A 263 -24.85 0.99 5.19
C GLU A 263 -23.62 1.44 4.39
N VAL A 264 -23.82 2.21 3.32
CA VAL A 264 -22.76 2.67 2.43
C VAL A 264 -22.86 4.17 2.20
N SER A 265 -21.71 4.83 2.11
CA SER A 265 -21.59 6.20 1.60
C SER A 265 -21.25 6.19 0.11
N ALA A 266 -21.75 7.17 -0.64
CA ALA A 266 -21.49 7.24 -2.08
C ALA A 266 -21.28 8.68 -2.55
N VAL A 267 -20.30 8.84 -3.43
CA VAL A 267 -19.89 10.14 -3.99
C VAL A 267 -19.72 9.99 -5.50
N LEU A 268 -20.19 10.98 -6.25
CA LEU A 268 -19.95 11.10 -7.69
C LEU A 268 -18.89 12.18 -7.95
N GLN A 269 -17.78 11.79 -8.55
CA GLN A 269 -16.73 12.68 -9.03
C GLN A 269 -16.99 13.00 -10.51
N PRO A 270 -17.25 14.25 -10.89
CA PRO A 270 -17.31 14.63 -12.29
C PRO A 270 -15.99 14.36 -13.00
N ALA A 271 -16.05 13.92 -14.25
CA ALA A 271 -14.87 13.69 -15.07
C ALA A 271 -14.03 14.96 -15.22
N ARG A 272 -12.72 14.80 -15.27
CA ARG A 272 -11.82 15.87 -15.64
C ARG A 272 -11.79 15.98 -17.17
N ILE A 273 -12.17 17.12 -17.71
CA ILE A 273 -12.09 17.36 -19.16
C ILE A 273 -10.62 17.50 -19.57
N PRO A 274 -10.09 16.62 -20.44
CA PRO A 274 -8.72 16.72 -20.93
C PRO A 274 -8.44 18.11 -21.53
N GLY A 275 -7.28 18.68 -21.22
CA GLY A 275 -6.87 20.00 -21.75
C GLY A 275 -7.47 21.22 -21.02
N ARG A 276 -8.48 21.08 -20.19
CA ARG A 276 -9.03 22.19 -19.42
C ARG A 276 -8.19 22.46 -18.17
N ARG A 277 -7.53 23.62 -18.14
CA ARG A 277 -6.83 24.10 -16.93
C ARG A 277 -7.86 24.71 -15.97
N GLY A 278 -7.87 24.24 -14.70
CA GLY A 278 -8.78 24.76 -13.66
C GLY A 278 -8.75 23.88 -12.42
N PRO A 279 -9.43 24.30 -11.34
CA PRO A 279 -9.62 23.45 -10.15
C PRO A 279 -10.35 22.17 -10.53
N ARG A 280 -10.11 21.08 -9.78
CA ARG A 280 -10.90 19.85 -9.96
C ARG A 280 -12.37 20.17 -9.67
N PRO A 281 -13.32 19.61 -10.46
CA PRO A 281 -14.74 19.71 -10.13
C PRO A 281 -14.97 19.16 -8.72
N GLN A 282 -15.88 19.79 -7.97
CA GLN A 282 -16.23 19.33 -6.63
C GLN A 282 -16.98 18.00 -6.74
N PRO A 283 -16.71 17.03 -5.87
CA PRO A 283 -17.48 15.81 -5.79
C PRO A 283 -18.90 16.10 -5.31
N ILE A 284 -19.85 15.27 -5.73
CA ILE A 284 -21.28 15.33 -5.36
C ILE A 284 -21.56 14.18 -4.41
N VAL A 285 -21.97 14.46 -3.19
CA VAL A 285 -22.38 13.44 -2.24
C VAL A 285 -23.77 12.93 -2.68
N LEU A 286 -23.86 11.63 -2.97
CA LEU A 286 -25.11 10.96 -3.33
C LEU A 286 -25.79 10.42 -2.07
N ARG A 287 -25.01 9.79 -1.18
CA ARG A 287 -25.52 9.13 0.04
C ARG A 287 -24.46 9.18 1.14
N GLY A 288 -24.86 9.38 2.39
CA GLY A 288 -23.97 9.34 3.56
C GLY A 288 -22.89 10.42 3.59
N ASP A 289 -21.66 10.03 3.85
CA ASP A 289 -20.52 10.91 4.03
C ASP A 289 -19.60 10.95 2.80
N ASP A 290 -18.76 11.98 2.68
CA ASP A 290 -17.73 12.11 1.64
C ASP A 290 -16.37 11.49 2.05
N HIS A 291 -16.34 10.75 3.15
CA HIS A 291 -15.12 10.21 3.75
C HIS A 291 -15.36 8.88 4.49
N VAL A 292 -14.29 8.13 4.68
CA VAL A 292 -14.24 6.98 5.60
C VAL A 292 -13.64 7.45 6.92
N VAL A 293 -14.20 6.96 8.03
CA VAL A 293 -13.62 7.13 9.36
C VAL A 293 -12.79 5.90 9.69
N GLU A 294 -11.48 6.11 9.83
CA GLU A 294 -10.53 5.10 10.27
C GLU A 294 -10.27 5.25 11.78
N THR A 295 -10.12 4.15 12.48
CA THR A 295 -9.86 4.15 13.93
C THR A 295 -8.71 3.21 14.22
N LEU A 296 -7.69 3.71 14.89
CA LEU A 296 -6.50 2.95 15.26
C LEU A 296 -6.37 2.92 16.78
N PRO A 297 -6.56 1.76 17.43
CA PRO A 297 -6.19 1.58 18.83
C PRO A 297 -4.67 1.77 18.98
N VAL A 298 -4.25 2.67 19.86
CA VAL A 298 -2.83 2.85 20.19
C VAL A 298 -2.64 2.43 21.64
N PRO A 299 -1.79 1.40 21.90
CA PRO A 299 -1.45 1.01 23.27
C PRO A 299 -0.79 2.19 24.00
N ARG A 300 -1.30 2.53 25.18
CA ARG A 300 -0.70 3.52 26.08
C ARG A 300 -0.07 2.82 27.27
N PRO A 301 1.27 2.90 27.43
CA PRO A 301 1.97 2.26 28.56
C PRO A 301 1.49 2.74 29.93
N ASP A 302 1.04 4.01 30.03
CA ASP A 302 0.53 4.63 31.24
C ASP A 302 -0.95 4.30 31.56
N ARG A 303 -1.68 3.80 30.55
CA ARG A 303 -3.10 3.41 30.67
C ARG A 303 -3.41 2.19 29.79
N PRO A 304 -2.87 1.00 30.13
CA PRO A 304 -3.03 -0.20 29.31
C PRO A 304 -4.50 -0.61 29.14
N ASP A 305 -5.36 -0.29 30.12
CA ASP A 305 -6.77 -0.72 30.14
C ASP A 305 -7.71 0.23 29.38
N ALA A 306 -7.22 1.37 28.88
CA ALA A 306 -8.03 2.35 28.15
C ALA A 306 -7.23 3.02 27.03
N PRO A 307 -6.90 2.31 25.95
CA PRO A 307 -6.30 2.93 24.78
C PRO A 307 -7.27 3.95 24.19
N ALA A 308 -6.85 5.22 24.09
CA ALA A 308 -7.64 6.20 23.34
C ALA A 308 -7.34 5.99 21.85
N PRO A 309 -8.34 5.60 21.05
CA PRO A 309 -8.11 5.36 19.63
C PRO A 309 -7.78 6.68 18.92
N LEU A 310 -6.81 6.64 18.03
CA LEU A 310 -6.62 7.69 17.03
C LEU A 310 -7.71 7.54 15.97
N ARG A 311 -8.35 8.65 15.61
CA ARG A 311 -9.37 8.68 14.58
C ARG A 311 -8.90 9.52 13.41
N PHE A 312 -9.15 9.02 12.20
CA PHE A 312 -8.79 9.69 10.96
C PHE A 312 -10.01 9.78 10.06
N ARG A 313 -10.23 10.96 9.52
CA ARG A 313 -11.08 11.17 8.35
C ARG A 313 -10.22 10.96 7.11
N VAL A 314 -10.67 10.15 6.18
CA VAL A 314 -10.02 9.94 4.87
C VAL A 314 -11.04 10.22 3.78
N GLY A 315 -10.88 11.34 3.11
CA GLY A 315 -11.81 11.82 2.08
C GLY A 315 -11.86 10.91 0.86
N ALA A 316 -12.95 10.99 0.12
CA ALA A 316 -13.12 10.30 -1.15
C ALA A 316 -11.96 10.66 -2.11
N GLY A 317 -11.27 9.67 -2.65
CA GLY A 317 -10.07 9.83 -3.46
C GLY A 317 -8.80 10.21 -2.68
N GLY A 318 -8.84 10.27 -1.35
CA GLY A 318 -7.67 10.37 -0.48
C GLY A 318 -6.93 9.03 -0.35
N PHE A 319 -5.62 9.12 -0.08
CA PHE A 319 -4.80 7.92 0.16
C PHE A 319 -4.93 7.45 1.61
N TRP A 320 -5.08 6.15 1.79
CA TRP A 320 -4.92 5.42 3.04
C TRP A 320 -4.30 4.05 2.76
N GLN A 321 -3.80 3.38 3.79
CA GLN A 321 -3.20 2.06 3.68
C GLN A 321 -4.21 1.02 3.18
N ASN A 322 -3.78 0.16 2.22
CA ASN A 322 -4.68 -0.75 1.53
C ASN A 322 -4.97 -2.06 2.27
N HIS A 323 -4.09 -2.47 3.18
CA HIS A 323 -4.27 -3.72 3.94
C HIS A 323 -4.99 -3.41 5.25
N ARG A 324 -5.99 -4.23 5.61
CA ARG A 324 -6.82 -4.05 6.83
C ARG A 324 -6.03 -3.90 8.14
N PHE A 325 -4.84 -4.51 8.22
CA PHE A 325 -3.93 -4.40 9.37
C PHE A 325 -2.77 -3.43 9.15
N ALA A 326 -2.64 -2.82 7.98
CA ALA A 326 -1.48 -1.96 7.69
C ALA A 326 -1.36 -0.76 8.62
N PRO A 327 -2.43 -0.02 8.97
CA PRO A 327 -2.29 1.10 9.90
C PRO A 327 -1.71 0.65 11.25
N ALA A 328 -2.17 -0.48 11.80
CA ALA A 328 -1.69 -1.02 13.06
C ALA A 328 -0.25 -1.55 12.95
N ALA A 329 0.04 -2.37 11.93
CA ALA A 329 1.36 -2.98 11.74
C ALA A 329 2.46 -1.94 11.46
N LEU A 330 2.16 -0.93 10.62
CA LEU A 330 3.10 0.14 10.31
C LEU A 330 3.36 1.04 11.52
N THR A 331 2.32 1.47 12.22
CA THR A 331 2.48 2.30 13.42
C THR A 331 3.23 1.57 14.52
N GLU A 332 2.93 0.27 14.74
CA GLU A 332 3.67 -0.53 15.71
C GLU A 332 5.14 -0.71 15.30
N THR A 333 5.42 -0.96 14.02
CA THR A 333 6.79 -1.07 13.52
C THR A 333 7.55 0.24 13.68
N VAL A 334 6.95 1.38 13.32
CA VAL A 334 7.56 2.71 13.51
C VAL A 334 7.74 3.00 14.99
N ARG A 335 6.75 2.71 15.85
CA ARG A 335 6.85 2.88 17.30
C ARG A 335 8.03 2.11 17.91
N GLN A 336 8.27 0.87 17.46
CA GLN A 336 9.38 0.05 17.93
C GLN A 336 10.74 0.54 17.43
N LEU A 337 10.81 1.02 16.19
CA LEU A 337 12.07 1.29 15.51
C LEU A 337 12.48 2.76 15.52
N ALA A 338 11.55 3.71 15.68
CA ALA A 338 11.85 5.13 15.58
C ALA A 338 12.55 5.71 16.81
N ASP A 339 12.43 5.10 17.99
CA ASP A 339 12.98 5.61 19.27
C ASP A 339 12.58 7.08 19.51
N ILE A 340 11.30 7.39 19.25
CA ILE A 340 10.74 8.70 19.54
C ILE A 340 10.61 8.86 21.06
N ARG A 341 11.11 9.97 21.59
CA ARG A 341 11.16 10.24 23.02
C ARG A 341 10.27 11.42 23.39
N PRO A 342 9.83 11.53 24.65
CA PRO A 342 9.16 12.73 25.14
C PRO A 342 9.94 14.00 24.82
N ALA A 343 9.23 15.04 24.37
CA ALA A 343 9.75 16.33 23.96
C ALA A 343 10.59 16.38 22.68
N ASP A 344 10.73 15.27 21.95
CA ASP A 344 11.39 15.26 20.63
C ASP A 344 10.70 16.20 19.62
N THR A 345 11.49 16.63 18.65
CA THR A 345 11.02 17.21 17.40
C THR A 345 11.02 16.14 16.31
N VAL A 346 9.84 15.81 15.79
CA VAL A 346 9.68 14.79 14.75
C VAL A 346 9.22 15.41 13.44
N TRP A 347 9.88 15.05 12.33
CA TRP A 347 9.39 15.35 11.00
C TRP A 347 8.71 14.12 10.41
N ASP A 348 7.48 14.29 9.92
CA ASP A 348 6.70 13.31 9.17
C ASP A 348 6.59 13.81 7.73
N LEU A 349 7.37 13.23 6.84
CA LEU A 349 7.48 13.64 5.44
C LEU A 349 6.71 12.68 4.54
N TYR A 350 5.97 13.23 3.58
CA TYR A 350 4.96 12.52 2.80
C TYR A 350 3.84 11.98 3.70
N GLY A 351 3.41 12.80 4.66
CA GLY A 351 2.59 12.41 5.80
C GLY A 351 1.17 11.91 5.48
N GLY A 352 0.72 11.98 4.21
CA GLY A 352 -0.60 11.51 3.81
C GLY A 352 -1.72 12.16 4.62
N ALA A 353 -2.62 11.36 5.17
CA ALA A 353 -3.71 11.78 6.06
C ALA A 353 -3.26 11.97 7.53
N GLY A 354 -1.96 11.86 7.83
CA GLY A 354 -1.38 12.16 9.13
C GLY A 354 -1.17 10.97 10.06
N LEU A 355 -1.06 9.74 9.53
CA LEU A 355 -0.94 8.52 10.33
C LEU A 355 0.29 8.54 11.27
N PHE A 356 1.48 8.77 10.72
CA PHE A 356 2.71 8.80 11.51
C PHE A 356 2.86 10.09 12.32
N ALA A 357 2.33 11.23 11.83
CA ALA A 357 2.30 12.46 12.60
C ALA A 357 1.45 12.32 13.88
N ALA A 358 0.30 11.65 13.80
CA ALA A 358 -0.55 11.42 14.98
C ALA A 358 0.11 10.48 15.99
N LEU A 359 0.77 9.39 15.51
CA LEU A 359 1.58 8.51 16.36
C LEU A 359 2.72 9.29 17.04
N ALA A 360 3.47 10.08 16.28
CA ALA A 360 4.57 10.89 16.81
C ALA A 360 4.07 11.89 17.86
N ALA A 361 2.94 12.55 17.61
CA ALA A 361 2.36 13.53 18.55
C ALA A 361 1.94 12.88 19.88
N ASP A 362 1.45 11.63 19.85
CA ASP A 362 1.14 10.86 21.06
C ASP A 362 2.42 10.54 21.86
N GLN A 363 3.51 10.16 21.17
CA GLN A 363 4.76 9.76 21.83
C GLN A 363 5.57 10.97 22.37
N VAL A 364 5.68 12.08 21.62
CA VAL A 364 6.47 13.23 22.07
C VAL A 364 5.79 14.02 23.19
N GLY A 365 4.47 13.95 23.30
CA GLY A 365 3.71 14.60 24.37
C GLY A 365 3.79 16.12 24.38
N ALA A 366 3.45 16.73 25.53
CA ALA A 366 3.25 18.18 25.67
C ALA A 366 4.48 19.06 25.37
N GLY A 367 5.68 18.54 25.52
CA GLY A 367 6.94 19.26 25.26
C GLY A 367 7.44 19.12 23.82
N GLY A 368 6.85 18.24 23.03
CA GLY A 368 7.34 17.90 21.72
C GLY A 368 6.70 18.67 20.58
N THR A 369 7.32 18.53 19.41
CA THR A 369 6.85 19.20 18.19
C THR A 369 6.84 18.18 17.03
N VAL A 370 5.76 18.16 16.24
CA VAL A 370 5.64 17.35 15.02
C VAL A 370 5.41 18.26 13.82
N TRP A 371 6.18 18.06 12.77
CA TRP A 371 6.02 18.74 11.49
C TRP A 371 5.67 17.71 10.41
N SER A 372 4.43 17.73 9.95
CA SER A 372 3.94 16.87 8.88
C SER A 372 3.88 17.64 7.56
N VAL A 373 4.47 17.08 6.50
CA VAL A 373 4.53 17.67 5.16
C VAL A 373 3.87 16.73 4.17
N GLU A 374 2.85 17.23 3.46
CA GLU A 374 2.10 16.49 2.44
C GLU A 374 1.87 17.33 1.19
N GLY A 375 2.14 16.77 0.01
CA GLY A 375 2.03 17.46 -1.28
C GLY A 375 0.64 17.45 -1.89
N SER A 376 -0.12 16.37 -1.69
CA SER A 376 -1.46 16.21 -2.25
C SER A 376 -2.46 17.16 -1.58
N PRO A 377 -3.30 17.86 -2.37
CA PRO A 377 -4.32 18.73 -1.80
C PRO A 377 -5.37 17.98 -0.97
N VAL A 378 -5.75 16.76 -1.37
CA VAL A 378 -6.77 15.97 -0.68
C VAL A 378 -6.24 15.47 0.66
N THR A 379 -5.15 14.71 0.64
CA THR A 379 -4.57 14.13 1.86
C THR A 379 -4.04 15.18 2.83
N SER A 380 -3.55 16.33 2.34
CA SER A 380 -3.14 17.45 3.23
C SER A 380 -4.33 18.14 3.90
N GLU A 381 -5.52 18.13 3.28
CA GLU A 381 -6.76 18.57 3.92
C GLU A 381 -7.16 17.61 5.03
N ASP A 382 -7.15 16.31 4.73
CA ASP A 382 -7.40 15.24 5.70
C ASP A 382 -6.41 15.34 6.87
N ALA A 383 -5.09 15.49 6.60
CA ALA A 383 -4.08 15.66 7.64
C ALA A 383 -4.35 16.87 8.54
N ARG A 384 -4.72 18.02 7.96
CA ARG A 384 -5.05 19.22 8.76
C ARG A 384 -6.25 18.98 9.68
N HIS A 385 -7.29 18.31 9.17
CA HIS A 385 -8.46 17.95 9.96
C HIS A 385 -8.09 16.97 11.07
N ASN A 386 -7.40 15.90 10.72
CA ASN A 386 -7.04 14.81 11.63
C ASN A 386 -6.08 15.27 12.74
N LEU A 387 -5.12 16.12 12.43
CA LEU A 387 -4.12 16.57 13.37
C LEU A 387 -4.55 17.77 14.22
N ALA A 388 -5.57 18.51 13.82
CA ALA A 388 -6.10 19.66 14.58
C ALA A 388 -6.74 19.25 15.92
N GLY A 389 -7.26 18.01 16.03
CA GLY A 389 -7.91 17.48 17.23
C GLY A 389 -7.12 16.40 17.98
N GLN A 390 -6.00 15.96 17.42
CA GLN A 390 -5.20 14.82 17.89
C GLN A 390 -4.02 15.29 18.77
N GLY A 391 -4.30 16.07 19.79
CA GLY A 391 -3.42 16.00 20.96
C GLY A 391 -3.90 14.86 21.86
N PRO A 392 -3.07 14.30 22.77
CA PRO A 392 -3.56 13.39 23.79
C PRO A 392 -4.81 13.98 24.40
N ALA A 393 -5.90 13.20 24.44
CA ALA A 393 -7.25 13.68 24.79
C ALA A 393 -7.15 14.74 25.87
N ARG A 394 -7.52 15.98 25.52
CA ARG A 394 -7.41 17.12 26.43
C ARG A 394 -8.25 16.83 27.65
N THR A 395 -7.65 16.19 28.65
CA THR A 395 -8.08 16.41 30.01
C THR A 395 -7.81 17.88 30.27
N GLU A 396 -8.80 18.60 30.77
CA GLU A 396 -8.65 20.01 31.14
C GLU A 396 -7.30 20.20 31.84
N GLY A 397 -6.37 20.97 31.20
CA GLY A 397 -5.06 21.30 31.74
C GLY A 397 -3.83 20.70 31.03
N SER A 398 -3.93 19.67 30.17
CA SER A 398 -2.77 19.13 29.42
C SER A 398 -2.63 19.79 28.06
N ARG A 399 -1.50 20.45 27.81
CA ARG A 399 -1.12 20.92 26.47
C ARG A 399 -0.55 19.72 25.72
N GLY A 400 -1.21 19.29 24.64
CA GLY A 400 -0.69 18.24 23.73
C GLY A 400 0.55 18.71 22.95
N ALA A 401 1.14 17.81 22.18
CA ALA A 401 2.24 18.12 21.28
C ALA A 401 1.89 19.30 20.34
N LYS A 402 2.89 20.08 19.97
CA LYS A 402 2.74 21.09 18.93
C LYS A 402 2.79 20.41 17.57
N VAL A 403 1.67 20.36 16.85
CA VAL A 403 1.61 19.77 15.51
C VAL A 403 1.45 20.84 14.44
N ILE A 404 2.28 20.79 13.38
CA ILE A 404 2.26 21.70 12.24
C ILE A 404 2.06 20.86 10.97
N ALA A 405 0.84 20.86 10.42
CA ALA A 405 0.55 20.26 9.13
C ALA A 405 0.80 21.28 8.01
N GLN A 406 1.69 20.96 7.08
CA GLN A 406 2.08 21.84 5.98
C GLN A 406 1.80 21.18 4.64
N ARG A 407 1.00 21.86 3.79
CA ARG A 407 0.85 21.44 2.39
C ARG A 407 2.01 21.99 1.57
N ALA A 408 2.91 21.11 1.13
CA ALA A 408 4.02 21.44 0.23
C ALA A 408 4.61 20.16 -0.38
N ALA A 409 5.26 20.25 -1.54
CA ALA A 409 6.18 19.21 -1.95
C ALA A 409 7.35 19.15 -0.94
N VAL A 410 7.77 17.94 -0.56
CA VAL A 410 8.79 17.71 0.47
C VAL A 410 10.10 18.39 0.12
N GLU A 411 10.56 18.30 -1.13
CA GLU A 411 11.79 18.96 -1.60
C GLU A 411 11.74 20.48 -1.38
N ARG A 412 10.58 21.08 -1.62
CA ARG A 412 10.37 22.53 -1.42
C ARG A 412 10.33 22.88 0.06
N ALA A 413 9.66 22.06 0.86
CA ALA A 413 9.57 22.25 2.30
C ALA A 413 10.95 22.21 2.97
N LEU A 414 11.82 21.31 2.52
CA LEU A 414 13.19 21.14 3.02
C LEU A 414 14.18 22.21 2.48
N THR A 415 13.83 22.99 1.45
CA THR A 415 14.70 24.10 0.96
C THR A 415 14.61 25.35 1.82
N GLY A 416 13.51 25.52 2.56
CA GLY A 416 13.30 26.62 3.50
C GLY A 416 13.92 26.33 4.88
N ARG A 417 13.81 27.29 5.81
CA ARG A 417 14.00 26.98 7.23
C ARG A 417 12.79 26.22 7.74
N PRO A 418 12.93 24.96 8.20
CA PRO A 418 11.84 24.25 8.83
C PRO A 418 11.30 25.05 10.01
N ARG A 419 9.97 25.11 10.13
CA ARG A 419 9.31 25.92 11.19
C ARG A 419 9.51 25.36 12.60
N THR A 420 10.09 24.18 12.69
CA THR A 420 10.28 23.42 13.94
C THR A 420 11.72 23.36 14.41
N GLY A 421 12.67 23.90 13.66
CA GLY A 421 14.10 23.71 13.94
C GLY A 421 14.63 22.35 13.51
N THR A 422 15.73 21.91 14.13
CA THR A 422 16.38 20.61 13.87
C THR A 422 15.50 19.47 14.38
N PRO A 423 15.27 18.42 13.58
CA PRO A 423 14.53 17.26 14.05
C PRO A 423 15.43 16.34 14.89
N ASP A 424 14.82 15.64 15.84
CA ASP A 424 15.45 14.50 16.52
C ASP A 424 15.26 13.23 15.70
N VAL A 425 14.06 13.04 15.14
CA VAL A 425 13.67 11.90 14.32
C VAL A 425 12.97 12.37 13.06
N VAL A 426 13.27 11.72 11.94
CA VAL A 426 12.53 11.87 10.68
C VAL A 426 11.86 10.56 10.35
N VAL A 427 10.56 10.58 10.07
CA VAL A 427 9.80 9.49 9.47
C VAL A 427 9.40 9.93 8.07
N LEU A 428 9.59 9.07 7.08
CA LEU A 428 9.16 9.37 5.71
C LEU A 428 8.56 8.14 5.03
N ASP A 429 7.48 8.37 4.25
CA ASP A 429 6.76 7.35 3.46
C ASP A 429 6.58 7.88 2.03
N PRO A 430 7.65 7.92 1.22
CA PRO A 430 7.61 8.51 -0.10
C PRO A 430 6.85 7.63 -1.12
N PRO A 431 6.48 8.21 -2.28
CA PRO A 431 5.88 7.44 -3.37
C PRO A 431 6.82 6.36 -3.92
N ARG A 432 6.30 5.50 -4.80
CA ARG A 432 7.03 4.36 -5.41
C ARG A 432 8.38 4.72 -6.05
N ASP A 433 8.53 5.95 -6.53
CA ASP A 433 9.80 6.43 -7.09
C ASP A 433 10.86 6.75 -6.03
N GLY A 434 10.51 6.65 -4.73
CA GLY A 434 11.37 7.03 -3.63
C GLY A 434 11.38 8.53 -3.38
N ALA A 435 12.16 8.96 -2.38
CA ALA A 435 12.36 10.37 -2.04
C ALA A 435 13.45 11.03 -2.91
N GLY A 436 14.41 10.24 -3.39
CA GLY A 436 15.44 10.66 -4.33
C GLY A 436 16.61 11.41 -3.70
N ARG A 437 17.69 11.54 -4.47
CA ARG A 437 18.98 12.07 -4.02
C ARG A 437 18.90 13.43 -3.33
N ALA A 438 18.11 14.36 -3.87
CA ALA A 438 18.04 15.72 -3.35
C ALA A 438 17.44 15.76 -1.94
N VAL A 439 16.40 14.96 -1.68
CA VAL A 439 15.79 14.83 -0.34
C VAL A 439 16.75 14.11 0.58
N MET A 440 17.34 12.98 0.18
CA MET A 440 18.26 12.20 1.02
C MET A 440 19.45 13.01 1.49
N ARG A 441 20.09 13.82 0.62
CA ARG A 441 21.18 14.71 1.03
C ARG A 441 20.75 15.73 2.07
N ARG A 442 19.56 16.33 1.93
CA ARG A 442 19.04 17.29 2.92
C ARG A 442 18.74 16.63 4.26
N LEU A 443 18.19 15.40 4.22
CA LEU A 443 17.94 14.64 5.44
C LEU A 443 19.24 14.22 6.11
N ALA A 444 20.26 13.87 5.33
CA ALA A 444 21.58 13.59 5.89
C ALA A 444 22.13 14.76 6.69
N ASP A 445 21.88 16.00 6.28
CA ASP A 445 22.38 17.23 6.92
C ASP A 445 21.40 17.89 7.90
N CYS A 446 20.22 17.30 8.13
CA CYS A 446 19.18 17.93 8.95
C CYS A 446 19.46 17.90 10.47
N GLY A 447 20.45 17.14 10.92
CA GLY A 447 20.83 17.02 12.32
C GLY A 447 20.02 15.99 13.13
N ALA A 448 19.18 15.19 12.47
CA ALA A 448 18.45 14.11 13.12
C ALA A 448 19.41 13.04 13.67
N ARG A 449 19.03 12.40 14.76
CA ARG A 449 19.74 11.20 15.24
C ARG A 449 19.26 9.92 14.56
N ARG A 450 18.10 9.96 13.91
CA ARG A 450 17.47 8.79 13.30
C ARG A 450 16.56 9.18 12.13
N ILE A 451 16.63 8.40 11.05
CA ILE A 451 15.74 8.46 9.90
C ILE A 451 15.05 7.12 9.78
N VAL A 452 13.71 7.11 9.78
CA VAL A 452 12.86 5.93 9.57
C VAL A 452 12.22 6.07 8.20
N TYR A 453 12.57 5.17 7.31
CA TYR A 453 12.10 5.14 5.93
C TYR A 453 11.08 4.02 5.76
N VAL A 454 9.84 4.35 5.46
CA VAL A 454 8.79 3.41 5.05
C VAL A 454 8.79 3.35 3.53
N ALA A 455 8.78 2.16 2.92
CA ALA A 455 8.96 2.01 1.49
C ALA A 455 8.05 0.93 0.92
N CYS A 456 7.25 1.29 -0.09
CA CYS A 456 6.43 0.35 -0.84
C CYS A 456 7.15 -0.24 -2.08
N ASP A 457 8.40 0.17 -2.35
CA ASP A 457 9.22 -0.34 -3.46
C ASP A 457 10.67 -0.63 -3.00
N PRO A 458 11.12 -1.90 -3.06
CA PRO A 458 12.46 -2.30 -2.66
C PRO A 458 13.59 -1.63 -3.42
N ALA A 459 13.40 -1.33 -4.72
CA ALA A 459 14.43 -0.71 -5.54
C ALA A 459 14.58 0.78 -5.22
N ALA A 460 13.46 1.46 -4.91
CA ALA A 460 13.48 2.83 -4.42
C ALA A 460 14.20 2.92 -3.07
N LEU A 461 13.86 2.04 -2.13
CA LEU A 461 14.54 1.96 -0.83
C LEU A 461 16.05 1.70 -1.01
N GLY A 462 16.43 0.74 -1.86
CA GLY A 462 17.84 0.45 -2.13
C GLY A 462 18.59 1.68 -2.66
N ARG A 463 18.04 2.39 -3.66
CA ARG A 463 18.68 3.62 -4.19
C ARG A 463 18.83 4.72 -3.15
N ASP A 464 17.76 4.97 -2.38
CA ASP A 464 17.76 6.03 -1.38
C ASP A 464 18.64 5.69 -0.18
N ALA A 465 18.71 4.41 0.22
CA ALA A 465 19.71 3.89 1.17
C ALA A 465 21.14 4.15 0.69
N GLY A 466 21.43 3.89 -0.60
CA GLY A 466 22.73 4.19 -1.20
C GLY A 466 23.08 5.68 -1.14
N PHE A 467 22.10 6.58 -1.29
CA PHE A 467 22.34 8.01 -1.15
C PHE A 467 22.64 8.41 0.30
N LEU A 468 21.93 7.87 1.28
CA LEU A 468 22.20 8.12 2.71
C LEU A 468 23.57 7.57 3.11
N ARG A 469 23.94 6.36 2.66
CA ARG A 469 25.24 5.77 2.94
C ARG A 469 26.40 6.59 2.36
N ALA A 470 26.21 7.14 1.15
CA ALA A 470 27.19 8.06 0.56
C ALA A 470 27.41 9.34 1.37
N GLU A 471 26.44 9.71 2.20
CA GLU A 471 26.52 10.85 3.13
C GLU A 471 26.87 10.39 4.56
N GLY A 472 27.36 9.17 4.76
CA GLY A 472 27.86 8.65 6.05
C GLY A 472 26.76 8.19 7.02
N TRP A 473 25.58 7.83 6.53
CA TRP A 473 24.54 7.19 7.32
C TRP A 473 24.54 5.69 7.09
N GLU A 474 24.31 4.90 8.13
CA GLU A 474 24.27 3.44 8.01
C GLU A 474 22.88 2.89 8.41
N PRO A 475 22.38 1.87 7.69
CA PRO A 475 21.17 1.18 8.10
C PRO A 475 21.44 0.38 9.38
N THR A 476 20.54 0.50 10.36
CA THR A 476 20.65 -0.19 11.65
C THR A 476 19.50 -1.16 11.91
N ALA A 477 18.44 -1.10 11.13
CA ALA A 477 17.35 -2.06 11.12
C ALA A 477 16.67 -2.06 9.77
N VAL A 478 16.20 -3.24 9.32
CA VAL A 478 15.33 -3.40 8.15
C VAL A 478 14.30 -4.48 8.47
N ARG A 479 13.01 -4.17 8.26
CA ARG A 479 11.90 -5.11 8.42
C ARG A 479 10.99 -5.06 7.21
N GLY A 480 10.72 -6.20 6.59
CA GLY A 480 9.70 -6.33 5.56
C GLY A 480 8.33 -6.64 6.18
N LEU A 481 7.28 -6.13 5.58
CA LEU A 481 5.88 -6.36 5.96
C LEU A 481 5.11 -6.86 4.74
N ASP A 482 4.42 -7.98 4.86
CA ASP A 482 3.60 -8.53 3.78
C ASP A 482 2.22 -7.84 3.71
N LEU A 483 2.23 -6.53 3.42
CA LEU A 483 1.00 -5.74 3.30
C LEU A 483 0.28 -5.94 1.96
N TYR A 484 0.82 -6.80 1.09
CA TYR A 484 0.25 -7.10 -0.22
C TYR A 484 0.34 -8.60 -0.51
N PRO A 485 -0.26 -9.48 0.33
CA PRO A 485 -0.29 -10.92 0.06
C PRO A 485 -0.82 -11.21 -1.34
N GLU A 486 -0.43 -12.32 -1.92
CA GLU A 486 -0.81 -12.76 -3.28
C GLU A 486 -0.26 -11.88 -4.41
N THR A 487 0.47 -10.82 -4.10
CA THR A 487 1.09 -9.92 -5.07
C THR A 487 2.61 -9.88 -4.91
N ARG A 488 3.29 -9.35 -5.92
CA ARG A 488 4.75 -9.09 -5.88
C ARG A 488 5.16 -7.92 -4.98
N HIS A 489 4.21 -7.13 -4.52
CA HIS A 489 4.48 -5.93 -3.74
C HIS A 489 4.87 -6.28 -2.29
N LEU A 490 5.68 -5.41 -1.73
CA LEU A 490 6.23 -5.50 -0.38
C LEU A 490 6.25 -4.10 0.23
N GLU A 491 5.99 -4.02 1.52
CA GLU A 491 6.29 -2.84 2.33
C GLU A 491 7.55 -3.13 3.16
N ALA A 492 8.41 -2.14 3.35
CA ALA A 492 9.59 -2.27 4.19
C ALA A 492 9.78 -1.03 5.07
N VAL A 493 10.24 -1.23 6.29
CA VAL A 493 10.66 -0.14 7.19
C VAL A 493 12.14 -0.30 7.45
N ALA A 494 12.92 0.71 7.08
CA ALA A 494 14.36 0.78 7.30
C ALA A 494 14.72 1.95 8.22
N VAL A 495 15.67 1.73 9.11
CA VAL A 495 16.18 2.74 10.05
C VAL A 495 17.61 3.05 9.73
N PHE A 496 17.93 4.33 9.64
CA PHE A 496 19.27 4.83 9.41
C PHE A 496 19.73 5.70 10.57
N GLN A 497 21.01 5.61 10.92
CA GLN A 497 21.68 6.42 11.93
C GLN A 497 23.00 6.95 11.36
N PRO A 498 23.52 8.09 11.88
CA PRO A 498 24.86 8.55 11.53
C PRO A 498 25.90 7.48 11.82
N GLY A 499 26.74 7.19 10.84
CA GLY A 499 27.88 6.28 11.03
C GLY A 499 28.92 6.85 12.01
N PRO A 500 29.85 6.02 12.50
CA PRO A 500 30.83 6.41 13.55
C PRO A 500 31.70 7.60 13.14
N ASP A 501 31.99 7.76 11.88
CA ASP A 501 32.81 8.87 11.37
C ASP A 501 32.06 10.21 11.31
N ARG A 502 30.73 10.18 11.35
CA ARG A 502 29.86 11.37 11.34
C ARG A 502 29.46 11.87 12.74
N SER A 503 29.64 11.03 13.74
CA SER A 503 29.31 11.33 15.15
C SER A 503 30.43 12.07 15.90
N ARG A 504 31.47 12.57 15.17
CA ARG A 504 32.59 13.35 15.74
C ARG A 504 32.48 14.83 15.44
#